data_d2fd5910665b3a58c14747a3803b8409
#
_entry.id   d2fd5910665b3a58c14747a3803b8409
#
_cell.length_a   1.000
_cell.length_b   1.000
_cell.length_c   1.000
_cell.angle_alpha   90.00
_cell.angle_beta   90.00
_cell.angle_gamma   90.00
#
_symmetry.space_group_name_H-M   'P 1'
#
loop_
_entity.id
_entity.type
_entity.pdbx_description
1 polymer ?
#
loop_
_entity_poly.entity_id
_entity_poly.type
_entity_poly.pdbx_seq_one_letter_code
_entity_poly.pdbx_strand_id
1 'polypeptide(L)'
;MIKLSKAEKPQVLVDLAEQWTNEYLDCLRRDEKPSETIAHRYNNKAIKDTLEKETFGKCAYCESKIRHVEFGDIEHILPKCKDARPDLYVEWSNLTLACEVCNRVNKRDYYNPNIPLVNPYEDNPNEFFIFLGTIITARKDNKRGAITESVLDLNRSNLVVRRNERLQS
;
A
#
# COMPACT_ATOMS: atom_id res chain seq x y z
N MET A 1 -3.47 -11.09 3.49
CA MET A 1 -2.53 -10.08 4.06
C MET A 1 -1.71 -10.74 5.15
N ILE A 2 -0.40 -10.58 5.11
CA ILE A 2 0.53 -11.07 6.13
C ILE A 2 1.26 -9.90 6.78
N LYS A 3 1.84 -10.10 7.96
CA LYS A 3 2.75 -9.14 8.60
C LYS A 3 4.00 -9.00 7.74
N LEU A 4 4.38 -7.77 7.45
CA LEU A 4 5.60 -7.42 6.73
C LEU A 4 6.57 -6.66 7.64
N SER A 5 7.84 -6.65 7.26
CA SER A 5 8.87 -5.86 7.91
C SER A 5 9.49 -4.92 6.89
N LYS A 6 9.71 -3.66 7.29
CA LYS A 6 10.41 -2.70 6.42
C LYS A 6 11.86 -3.13 6.24
N ALA A 7 12.30 -3.10 4.99
CA ALA A 7 13.72 -3.19 4.67
C ALA A 7 14.46 -1.89 5.04
N GLU A 8 15.78 -1.90 4.92
CA GLU A 8 16.58 -0.69 5.07
C GLU A 8 16.14 0.38 4.07
N LYS A 9 16.08 1.63 4.55
CA LYS A 9 15.67 2.78 3.73
C LYS A 9 16.63 2.97 2.56
N PRO A 10 16.15 2.99 1.31
CA PRO A 10 17.00 3.20 0.15
C PRO A 10 17.81 4.50 0.24
N GLN A 11 19.07 4.48 -0.20
CA GLN A 11 19.98 5.61 -0.10
C GLN A 11 19.40 6.88 -0.73
N VAL A 12 18.70 6.76 -1.85
CA VAL A 12 18.04 7.90 -2.50
C VAL A 12 17.04 8.62 -1.59
N LEU A 13 16.37 7.90 -0.70
CA LEU A 13 15.46 8.51 0.29
C LEU A 13 16.21 9.02 1.52
N VAL A 14 17.36 8.44 1.86
CA VAL A 14 18.22 9.00 2.91
C VAL A 14 18.70 10.38 2.49
N ASP A 15 19.09 10.53 1.24
CA ASP A 15 19.71 11.77 0.72
C ASP A 15 18.68 12.84 0.34
N LEU A 16 17.51 12.46 -0.19
CA LEU A 16 16.63 13.38 -0.90
C LEU A 16 15.19 13.46 -0.35
N ALA A 17 14.79 12.63 0.61
CA ALA A 17 13.39 12.58 1.05
C ALA A 17 12.90 13.91 1.62
N GLU A 18 13.71 14.59 2.42
CA GLU A 18 13.36 15.89 3.00
C GLU A 18 13.16 16.97 1.92
N GLN A 19 14.12 17.07 0.98
CA GLN A 19 14.01 18.00 -0.13
C GLN A 19 12.76 17.73 -0.98
N TRP A 20 12.54 16.48 -1.37
CA TRP A 20 11.40 16.10 -2.21
C TRP A 20 10.06 16.36 -1.52
N THR A 21 9.97 16.06 -0.22
CA THR A 21 8.76 16.35 0.56
C THR A 21 8.50 17.84 0.66
N ASN A 22 9.53 18.65 0.94
CA ASN A 22 9.39 20.09 1.05
C ASN A 22 8.93 20.72 -0.28
N GLU A 23 9.54 20.34 -1.42
CA GLU A 23 9.13 20.84 -2.73
C GLU A 23 7.68 20.43 -3.07
N TYR A 24 7.26 19.21 -2.71
CA TYR A 24 5.88 18.76 -2.88
C TYR A 24 4.90 19.59 -2.03
N LEU A 25 5.22 19.78 -0.75
CA LEU A 25 4.40 20.58 0.18
C LEU A 25 4.33 22.05 -0.21
N ASP A 26 5.40 22.63 -0.74
CA ASP A 26 5.43 24.02 -1.19
C ASP A 26 4.46 24.26 -2.37
N CYS A 27 4.36 23.33 -3.30
CA CYS A 27 3.33 23.39 -4.35
C CYS A 27 1.92 23.40 -3.74
N LEU A 28 1.65 22.51 -2.79
CA LEU A 28 0.33 22.42 -2.15
C LEU A 28 -0.01 23.67 -1.32
N ARG A 29 0.97 24.27 -0.63
CA ARG A 29 0.77 25.52 0.13
C ARG A 29 0.42 26.70 -0.77
N ARG A 30 0.97 26.73 -2.00
CA ARG A 30 0.65 27.76 -3.00
C ARG A 30 -0.62 27.44 -3.78
N ASP A 31 -1.31 26.36 -3.44
CA ASP A 31 -2.47 25.85 -4.17
C ASP A 31 -2.17 25.54 -5.65
N GLU A 32 -0.92 25.16 -5.93
CA GLU A 32 -0.44 24.76 -7.23
C GLU A 32 -0.42 23.25 -7.38
N LYS A 33 -0.78 22.76 -8.56
CA LYS A 33 -0.61 21.33 -8.87
C LYS A 33 0.88 21.03 -9.05
N PRO A 34 1.46 20.08 -8.27
CA PRO A 34 2.85 19.68 -8.47
C PRO A 34 3.07 19.20 -9.91
N SER A 35 4.21 19.56 -10.52
CA SER A 35 4.58 19.04 -11.84
C SER A 35 4.68 17.51 -11.81
N GLU A 36 4.57 16.85 -12.96
CA GLU A 36 4.71 15.39 -13.08
C GLU A 36 6.01 14.89 -12.44
N THR A 37 7.11 15.61 -12.60
CA THR A 37 8.38 15.27 -11.97
C THR A 37 8.30 15.32 -10.46
N ILE A 38 7.73 16.38 -9.88
CA ILE A 38 7.58 16.50 -8.42
C ILE A 38 6.57 15.48 -7.91
N ALA A 39 5.44 15.30 -8.58
CA ALA A 39 4.36 14.42 -8.16
C ALA A 39 4.75 12.94 -8.12
N HIS A 40 5.77 12.52 -8.89
CA HIS A 40 6.12 11.12 -9.11
C HIS A 40 7.59 10.75 -8.80
N ARG A 41 8.34 11.57 -8.05
CA ARG A 41 9.74 11.26 -7.65
C ARG A 41 9.87 9.94 -6.88
N TYR A 42 8.86 9.56 -6.11
CA TYR A 42 8.81 8.29 -5.42
C TYR A 42 8.83 7.09 -6.39
N ASN A 43 8.44 7.27 -7.66
CA ASN A 43 8.51 6.22 -8.68
C ASN A 43 9.95 6.01 -9.15
N ASN A 44 10.81 5.71 -8.22
CA ASN A 44 12.25 5.50 -8.39
C ASN A 44 12.58 4.01 -8.36
N LYS A 45 13.50 3.59 -9.25
CA LYS A 45 13.87 2.18 -9.36
C LYS A 45 14.44 1.60 -8.07
N ALA A 46 15.30 2.32 -7.35
CA ALA A 46 15.88 1.83 -6.10
C ALA A 46 14.83 1.64 -5.01
N ILE A 47 13.83 2.55 -4.94
CA ILE A 47 12.70 2.43 -4.03
C ILE A 47 11.89 1.18 -4.38
N LYS A 48 11.54 1.02 -5.65
CA LYS A 48 10.73 -0.10 -6.13
C LYS A 48 11.41 -1.45 -5.91
N ASP A 49 12.68 -1.56 -6.27
CA ASP A 49 13.47 -2.79 -6.09
C ASP A 49 13.52 -3.22 -4.62
N THR A 50 13.59 -2.25 -3.69
CA THR A 50 13.59 -2.53 -2.25
C THR A 50 12.21 -2.98 -1.77
N LEU A 51 11.14 -2.32 -2.23
CA LEU A 51 9.76 -2.71 -1.92
C LEU A 51 9.42 -4.10 -2.47
N GLU A 52 9.90 -4.44 -3.68
CA GLU A 52 9.74 -5.77 -4.24
C GLU A 52 10.40 -6.87 -3.40
N LYS A 53 11.58 -6.59 -2.84
CA LYS A 53 12.27 -7.53 -1.95
C LYS A 53 11.50 -7.74 -0.65
N GLU A 54 11.09 -6.67 0.03
CA GLU A 54 10.39 -6.76 1.32
C GLU A 54 9.00 -7.38 1.22
N THR A 55 8.34 -7.26 0.06
CA THR A 55 7.03 -7.87 -0.21
C THR A 55 7.12 -9.23 -0.92
N PHE A 56 8.33 -9.75 -1.17
CA PHE A 56 8.56 -10.98 -1.94
C PHE A 56 7.92 -10.95 -3.34
N GLY A 57 7.89 -9.78 -3.97
CA GLY A 57 7.27 -9.56 -5.29
C GLY A 57 5.75 -9.71 -5.30
N LYS A 58 5.09 -9.54 -4.16
CA LYS A 58 3.63 -9.64 -4.00
C LYS A 58 3.03 -8.30 -3.61
N CYS A 59 1.73 -8.17 -3.86
CA CYS A 59 0.95 -7.06 -3.31
C CYS A 59 0.87 -7.15 -1.78
N ALA A 60 1.25 -6.09 -1.08
CA ALA A 60 1.23 -6.03 0.38
C ALA A 60 -0.18 -6.28 0.98
N TYR A 61 -1.22 -5.97 0.23
CA TYR A 61 -2.61 -6.11 0.66
C TYR A 61 -3.22 -7.48 0.36
N CYS A 62 -3.24 -7.90 -0.90
CA CYS A 62 -3.93 -9.12 -1.33
C CYS A 62 -3.03 -10.34 -1.53
N GLU A 63 -1.71 -10.17 -1.45
CA GLU A 63 -0.67 -11.20 -1.61
C GLU A 63 -0.60 -11.83 -3.01
N SER A 64 -1.28 -11.25 -4.02
CA SER A 64 -1.11 -11.68 -5.40
C SER A 64 0.31 -11.41 -5.88
N LYS A 65 0.89 -12.37 -6.62
CA LYS A 65 2.17 -12.17 -7.30
C LYS A 65 2.02 -11.12 -8.39
N ILE A 66 2.79 -10.04 -8.31
CA ILE A 66 2.70 -8.90 -9.23
C ILE A 66 3.41 -9.19 -10.54
N ARG A 67 4.60 -9.79 -10.49
CA ARG A 67 5.49 -9.96 -11.66
C ARG A 67 4.94 -10.80 -12.83
N HIS A 68 3.82 -11.50 -12.67
CA HIS A 68 3.26 -12.33 -13.75
C HIS A 68 2.40 -11.55 -14.74
N VAL A 69 1.88 -10.37 -14.36
CA VAL A 69 0.85 -9.68 -15.16
C VAL A 69 1.04 -8.17 -15.21
N GLU A 70 1.80 -7.58 -14.26
CA GLU A 70 1.95 -6.13 -14.12
C GLU A 70 3.25 -5.77 -13.40
N PHE A 71 3.66 -4.51 -13.52
CA PHE A 71 4.88 -4.01 -12.86
C PHE A 71 4.68 -3.67 -11.37
N GLY A 72 3.44 -3.65 -10.87
CA GLY A 72 3.09 -3.15 -9.55
C GLY A 72 3.32 -1.66 -9.38
N ASP A 73 2.64 -1.08 -8.41
CA ASP A 73 2.74 0.33 -8.07
C ASP A 73 3.47 0.53 -6.74
N ILE A 74 4.25 1.59 -6.63
CA ILE A 74 4.64 2.14 -5.33
C ILE A 74 3.42 2.84 -4.76
N GLU A 75 2.92 2.30 -3.67
CA GLU A 75 1.68 2.69 -3.01
C GLU A 75 1.97 3.47 -1.74
N HIS A 76 1.18 4.51 -1.48
CA HIS A 76 1.16 5.25 -0.22
C HIS A 76 0.13 4.63 0.73
N ILE A 77 0.57 4.03 1.82
CA ILE A 77 -0.33 3.41 2.83
C ILE A 77 -1.34 4.45 3.33
N LEU A 78 -0.88 5.62 3.72
CA LEU A 78 -1.70 6.81 3.93
C LEU A 78 -1.54 7.74 2.73
N PRO A 79 -2.64 8.14 2.06
CA PRO A 79 -2.58 8.91 0.82
C PRO A 79 -1.83 10.23 0.96
N LYS A 80 -1.08 10.60 -0.07
CA LYS A 80 -0.30 11.84 -0.13
C LYS A 80 -1.10 13.07 -0.58
N CYS A 81 -2.41 12.95 -0.84
CA CYS A 81 -3.23 14.07 -1.26
C CYS A 81 -3.35 15.15 -0.17
N LYS A 82 -3.71 16.37 -0.57
CA LYS A 82 -3.76 17.57 0.29
C LYS A 82 -4.57 17.36 1.57
N ASP A 83 -5.68 16.64 1.45
CA ASP A 83 -6.64 16.41 2.54
C ASP A 83 -6.33 15.17 3.41
N ALA A 84 -5.19 14.52 3.16
CA ALA A 84 -4.75 13.36 3.92
C ALA A 84 -3.38 13.59 4.57
N ARG A 85 -2.34 12.93 4.09
CA ARG A 85 -0.99 12.98 4.67
C ARG A 85 0.08 13.33 3.63
N PRO A 86 0.01 14.56 3.05
CA PRO A 86 1.03 15.00 2.08
C PRO A 86 2.45 15.10 2.67
N ASP A 87 2.55 15.25 3.99
CA ASP A 87 3.80 15.21 4.75
C ASP A 87 4.52 13.85 4.65
N LEU A 88 3.81 12.78 4.34
CA LEU A 88 4.35 11.43 4.15
C LEU A 88 4.62 11.08 2.68
N TYR A 89 4.76 12.09 1.82
CA TYR A 89 4.91 11.94 0.37
C TYR A 89 5.99 10.93 -0.05
N VAL A 90 7.17 10.96 0.57
CA VAL A 90 8.24 9.97 0.34
C VAL A 90 8.77 9.39 1.66
N GLU A 91 7.94 9.40 2.70
CA GLU A 91 8.29 8.73 3.94
C GLU A 91 8.37 7.22 3.74
N TRP A 92 9.53 6.62 4.03
CA TRP A 92 9.78 5.21 3.74
C TRP A 92 8.80 4.26 4.41
N SER A 93 8.43 4.55 5.67
CA SER A 93 7.44 3.76 6.42
C SER A 93 6.04 3.83 5.81
N ASN A 94 5.76 4.84 4.98
CA ASN A 94 4.47 5.03 4.30
C ASN A 94 4.42 4.45 2.88
N LEU A 95 5.53 3.92 2.36
CA LEU A 95 5.58 3.35 1.02
C LEU A 95 5.48 1.83 1.06
N THR A 96 4.78 1.24 0.11
CA THR A 96 4.70 -0.22 -0.08
C THR A 96 4.54 -0.58 -1.54
N LEU A 97 4.54 -1.88 -1.85
CA LEU A 97 4.23 -2.39 -3.18
C LEU A 97 2.79 -2.92 -3.21
N ALA A 98 2.00 -2.43 -4.13
CA ALA A 98 0.63 -2.90 -4.34
C ALA A 98 0.33 -3.21 -5.81
N CYS A 99 -0.63 -4.09 -6.06
CA CYS A 99 -1.15 -4.30 -7.39
C CYS A 99 -2.10 -3.16 -7.78
N GLU A 100 -2.26 -2.96 -9.08
CA GLU A 100 -3.12 -1.91 -9.64
C GLU A 100 -4.54 -1.95 -9.05
N VAL A 101 -5.12 -3.15 -8.92
CA VAL A 101 -6.48 -3.31 -8.40
C VAL A 101 -6.59 -2.82 -6.95
N CYS A 102 -5.67 -3.22 -6.06
CA CYS A 102 -5.71 -2.78 -4.67
C CYS A 102 -5.42 -1.29 -4.52
N ASN A 103 -4.48 -0.74 -5.31
CA ASN A 103 -4.09 0.66 -5.28
C ASN A 103 -5.09 1.56 -6.01
N ARG A 104 -5.14 1.45 -7.35
CA ARG A 104 -5.82 2.44 -8.20
C ARG A 104 -7.33 2.23 -8.30
N VAL A 105 -7.79 0.98 -8.25
CA VAL A 105 -9.22 0.67 -8.42
C VAL A 105 -9.94 0.74 -7.08
N ASN A 106 -9.41 0.08 -6.06
CA ASN A 106 -10.11 -0.13 -4.80
C ASN A 106 -9.78 0.93 -3.74
N LYS A 107 -8.54 0.99 -3.27
CA LYS A 107 -8.15 1.88 -2.18
C LYS A 107 -8.17 3.35 -2.59
N ARG A 108 -7.58 3.69 -3.75
CA ARG A 108 -7.46 5.09 -4.21
C ARG A 108 -6.91 6.00 -3.10
N ASP A 109 -7.61 7.09 -2.80
CA ASP A 109 -7.26 8.06 -1.77
C ASP A 109 -8.06 7.84 -0.46
N TYR A 110 -8.44 6.58 -0.16
CA TYR A 110 -9.14 6.29 1.09
C TYR A 110 -8.31 6.76 2.28
N TYR A 111 -8.87 7.66 3.04
CA TYR A 111 -8.28 8.20 4.26
C TYR A 111 -9.35 8.39 5.33
N ASN A 112 -9.23 7.70 6.44
CA ASN A 112 -10.06 7.91 7.62
C ASN A 112 -9.19 7.72 8.87
N PRO A 113 -8.78 8.81 9.55
CA PRO A 113 -7.91 8.72 10.71
C PRO A 113 -8.53 7.97 11.91
N ASN A 114 -9.87 7.91 11.99
CA ASN A 114 -10.56 7.19 13.05
C ASN A 114 -10.70 5.68 12.78
N ILE A 115 -10.74 5.30 11.50
CA ILE A 115 -10.84 3.89 11.07
C ILE A 115 -9.85 3.68 9.93
N PRO A 116 -8.53 3.72 10.19
CA PRO A 116 -7.52 3.49 9.16
C PRO A 116 -7.55 2.03 8.70
N LEU A 117 -7.16 1.80 7.46
CA LEU A 117 -6.96 0.44 6.96
C LEU A 117 -5.89 -0.30 7.79
N VAL A 118 -5.96 -1.61 7.78
CA VAL A 118 -4.93 -2.45 8.41
C VAL A 118 -3.61 -2.25 7.66
N ASN A 119 -2.58 -1.82 8.39
CA ASN A 119 -1.23 -1.59 7.87
C ASN A 119 -0.39 -2.86 8.05
N PRO A 120 0.03 -3.55 6.99
CA PRO A 120 0.76 -4.81 7.13
C PRO A 120 2.14 -4.67 7.80
N TYR A 121 2.68 -3.47 7.92
CA TYR A 121 3.95 -3.21 8.61
C TYR A 121 3.81 -2.93 10.10
N GLU A 122 2.71 -2.33 10.52
CA GLU A 122 2.48 -1.94 11.91
C GLU A 122 1.56 -2.93 12.64
N ASP A 123 0.49 -3.34 11.98
CA ASP A 123 -0.51 -4.23 12.53
C ASP A 123 -0.13 -5.72 12.36
N ASN A 124 -0.69 -6.58 13.19
CA ASN A 124 -0.68 -8.02 12.96
C ASN A 124 -2.00 -8.43 12.29
N PRO A 125 -2.01 -8.81 10.99
CA PRO A 125 -3.25 -9.12 10.28
C PRO A 125 -4.12 -10.20 10.95
N ASN A 126 -3.53 -11.12 11.70
CA ASN A 126 -4.27 -12.15 12.41
C ASN A 126 -5.16 -11.61 13.56
N GLU A 127 -4.93 -10.39 14.01
CA GLU A 127 -5.79 -9.72 15.00
C GLU A 127 -7.03 -9.08 14.37
N PHE A 128 -6.99 -8.88 13.05
CA PHE A 128 -8.06 -8.22 12.28
C PHE A 128 -8.88 -9.19 11.46
N PHE A 129 -8.27 -10.28 11.00
CA PHE A 129 -8.89 -11.20 10.04
C PHE A 129 -8.90 -12.65 10.54
N ILE A 130 -9.86 -13.40 10.00
CA ILE A 130 -9.92 -14.86 10.03
C ILE A 130 -9.74 -15.34 8.58
N PHE A 131 -8.87 -16.30 8.39
CA PHE A 131 -8.59 -16.89 7.08
C PHE A 131 -9.29 -18.26 6.99
N LEU A 132 -10.34 -18.34 6.15
CA LEU A 132 -11.18 -19.53 5.97
C LEU A 132 -10.97 -20.09 4.57
N GLY A 133 -9.90 -20.86 4.38
CA GLY A 133 -9.53 -21.38 3.06
C GLY A 133 -9.30 -20.25 2.06
N THR A 134 -10.20 -20.06 1.11
CA THR A 134 -10.09 -19.03 0.07
C THR A 134 -10.63 -17.66 0.49
N ILE A 135 -11.33 -17.59 1.60
CA ILE A 135 -12.01 -16.38 2.08
C ILE A 135 -11.22 -15.75 3.23
N ILE A 136 -11.15 -14.43 3.22
CA ILE A 136 -10.65 -13.61 4.33
C ILE A 136 -11.84 -12.85 4.90
N THR A 137 -12.11 -12.97 6.18
CA THR A 137 -13.19 -12.23 6.83
C THR A 137 -12.70 -11.48 8.05
N ALA A 138 -13.25 -10.29 8.29
CA ALA A 138 -12.94 -9.54 9.49
C ALA A 138 -13.33 -10.31 10.75
N ARG A 139 -12.54 -10.19 11.80
CA ARG A 139 -12.95 -10.71 13.14
C ARG A 139 -14.18 -9.95 13.61
N LYS A 140 -15.01 -10.65 14.38
CA LYS A 140 -16.24 -10.07 14.96
C LYS A 140 -15.92 -8.76 15.68
N ASP A 141 -16.73 -7.76 15.45
CA ASP A 141 -16.65 -6.41 16.03
C ASP A 141 -15.36 -5.62 15.68
N ASN A 142 -14.52 -6.14 14.78
CA ASN A 142 -13.32 -5.44 14.31
C ASN A 142 -13.63 -4.53 13.13
N LYS A 143 -13.91 -3.25 13.43
CA LYS A 143 -14.25 -2.24 12.41
C LYS A 143 -13.14 -2.01 11.40
N ARG A 144 -11.87 -1.97 11.82
CA ARG A 144 -10.72 -1.78 10.91
C ARG A 144 -10.58 -2.95 9.93
N GLY A 145 -10.73 -4.18 10.45
CA GLY A 145 -10.73 -5.38 9.61
C GLY A 145 -11.85 -5.34 8.57
N ALA A 146 -13.08 -5.03 8.99
CA ALA A 146 -14.25 -4.98 8.10
C ALA A 146 -14.10 -3.92 7.00
N ILE A 147 -13.65 -2.71 7.35
CA ILE A 147 -13.40 -1.64 6.37
C ILE A 147 -12.26 -2.03 5.42
N THR A 148 -11.19 -2.63 5.92
CA THR A 148 -10.05 -3.06 5.08
C THR A 148 -10.46 -4.15 4.10
N GLU A 149 -11.23 -5.15 4.55
CA GLU A 149 -11.77 -6.21 3.72
C GLU A 149 -12.63 -5.62 2.58
N SER A 150 -13.54 -4.71 2.93
CA SER A 150 -14.47 -4.07 1.99
C SER A 150 -13.76 -3.13 1.01
N VAL A 151 -12.95 -2.19 1.52
CA VAL A 151 -12.28 -1.17 0.68
C VAL A 151 -11.31 -1.82 -0.30
N LEU A 152 -10.55 -2.83 0.14
CA LEU A 152 -9.58 -3.52 -0.73
C LEU A 152 -10.20 -4.65 -1.55
N ASP A 153 -11.50 -4.93 -1.34
CA ASP A 153 -12.22 -6.05 -1.96
C ASP A 153 -11.38 -7.36 -1.89
N LEU A 154 -11.03 -7.73 -0.65
CA LEU A 154 -10.11 -8.85 -0.41
C LEU A 154 -10.70 -10.21 -0.80
N ASN A 155 -11.98 -10.29 -1.07
CA ASN A 155 -12.67 -11.50 -1.52
C ASN A 155 -13.21 -11.40 -2.96
N ARG A 156 -12.72 -10.44 -3.77
CA ARG A 156 -13.09 -10.40 -5.19
C ARG A 156 -12.82 -11.75 -5.88
N SER A 157 -13.65 -12.10 -6.83
CA SER A 157 -13.69 -13.43 -7.46
C SER A 157 -12.32 -13.93 -7.92
N ASN A 158 -11.52 -13.08 -8.55
CA ASN A 158 -10.18 -13.44 -9.02
C ASN A 158 -9.24 -13.87 -7.89
N LEU A 159 -9.32 -13.24 -6.70
CA LEU A 159 -8.51 -13.63 -5.54
C LEU A 159 -8.97 -14.97 -4.97
N VAL A 160 -10.27 -15.18 -4.87
CA VAL A 160 -10.86 -16.44 -4.38
C VAL A 160 -10.44 -17.61 -5.27
N VAL A 161 -10.56 -17.45 -6.59
CA VAL A 161 -10.11 -18.46 -7.56
C VAL A 161 -8.62 -18.77 -7.40
N ARG A 162 -7.77 -17.74 -7.35
CA ARG A 162 -6.31 -17.92 -7.21
C ARG A 162 -5.90 -18.59 -5.89
N ARG A 163 -6.60 -18.27 -4.80
CA ARG A 163 -6.37 -18.96 -3.52
C ARG A 163 -6.79 -20.42 -3.59
N ASN A 164 -7.91 -20.72 -4.24
CA ASN A 164 -8.37 -22.10 -4.45
C ASN A 164 -7.35 -22.91 -5.24
N GLU A 165 -6.84 -22.40 -6.35
CA GLU A 165 -5.79 -23.05 -7.15
C GLU A 165 -4.56 -23.39 -6.29
N ARG A 166 -4.17 -22.50 -5.36
CA ARG A 166 -3.03 -22.74 -4.45
C ARG A 166 -3.29 -23.75 -3.35
N LEU A 167 -4.53 -23.91 -2.92
CA LEU A 167 -4.89 -24.92 -1.92
C LEU A 167 -4.96 -26.32 -2.50
N GLN A 168 -5.09 -26.43 -3.83
CA GLN A 168 -5.15 -27.70 -4.55
C GLN A 168 -3.79 -28.17 -5.08
N SER A 169 -2.76 -27.32 -5.07
CA SER A 169 -1.39 -27.60 -5.52
C SER A 169 -0.50 -28.06 -4.38
#